data_3d9d5ee2cfd1bb99803abd09516103e4
#
_entry.id   3d9d5ee2cfd1bb99803abd09516103e4
#
_cell.length_a   1.000
_cell.length_b   1.000
_cell.length_c   1.000
_cell.angle_alpha   90.00
_cell.angle_beta   90.00
_cell.angle_gamma   90.00
#
_symmetry.space_group_name_H-M   'P 1'
#
loop_
_entity.id
_entity.type
_entity.pdbx_description
1 polymer ?
#
loop_
_entity_poly.entity_id
_entity_poly.type
_entity_poly.pdbx_seq_one_letter_code
_entity_poly.pdbx_strand_id
1 'polypeptide(L)'
;KTLFPYTTLFRSPDLDKKEALSLAMNAVEHGAKGIIATNTTVDYSLLPEAKDTGGLSGKVLADKSFEMFDYLASELYGQTTLISVGGIDSAEEAYRRIKAGASLVQVYTAFIYKGPSLAKRINEGLMEFMNEDGFSNITEAIGSARKSRR
;
A
#
# COMPACT_ATOMS: atom_id res chain seq x y z
N LYS A 1 23.84 -7.48 -14.68
CA LYS A 1 22.50 -7.18 -15.21
C LYS A 1 21.52 -7.44 -14.09
N THR A 2 21.04 -6.41 -13.43
CA THR A 2 20.01 -6.49 -12.38
C THR A 2 18.67 -6.77 -13.04
N LEU A 3 18.04 -7.90 -12.69
CA LEU A 3 16.78 -8.36 -13.31
C LEU A 3 15.57 -7.48 -12.97
N PHE A 4 15.65 -6.66 -11.90
CA PHE A 4 14.58 -5.74 -11.47
C PHE A 4 15.19 -4.43 -10.99
N PRO A 5 15.52 -3.51 -11.90
CA PRO A 5 16.29 -2.33 -11.53
C PRO A 5 15.50 -1.21 -10.87
N TYR A 6 14.18 -1.31 -10.65
CA TYR A 6 13.39 -0.09 -10.47
C TYR A 6 12.35 -0.09 -9.34
N THR A 7 12.20 -1.18 -8.58
CA THR A 7 11.27 -1.23 -7.43
C THR A 7 11.95 -1.84 -6.20
N THR A 8 11.67 -1.30 -5.03
CA THR A 8 12.13 -1.83 -3.74
C THR A 8 10.93 -2.20 -2.89
N LEU A 9 10.89 -3.45 -2.40
CA LEU A 9 9.87 -3.93 -1.48
C LEU A 9 10.35 -3.76 -0.03
N PHE A 10 9.56 -3.05 0.77
CA PHE A 10 9.76 -3.03 2.22
C PHE A 10 9.38 -4.38 2.84
N ARG A 11 10.24 -4.88 3.72
CA ARG A 11 10.07 -6.22 4.27
C ARG A 11 8.92 -6.31 5.26
N SER A 12 8.77 -5.35 6.16
CA SER A 12 7.78 -5.44 7.23
C SER A 12 7.29 -4.07 7.67
N PRO A 13 5.99 -3.94 8.07
CA PRO A 13 5.49 -2.76 8.74
C PRO A 13 5.93 -2.69 10.21
N ASP A 14 6.78 -3.61 10.68
CA ASP A 14 7.31 -3.67 12.04
C ASP A 14 8.59 -2.84 12.23
N LEU A 15 9.16 -2.31 11.15
CA LEU A 15 10.27 -1.39 11.22
C LEU A 15 9.87 -0.08 11.91
N ASP A 16 10.82 0.57 12.56
CA ASP A 16 10.64 1.96 12.95
C ASP A 16 10.38 2.84 11.71
N LYS A 17 9.43 3.78 11.83
CA LYS A 17 9.01 4.61 10.70
C LYS A 17 10.14 5.43 10.09
N LYS A 18 11.05 5.96 10.93
CA LYS A 18 12.18 6.77 10.46
C LYS A 18 13.22 5.89 9.75
N GLU A 19 13.45 4.69 10.27
CA GLU A 19 14.32 3.71 9.62
C GLU A 19 13.76 3.29 8.26
N ALA A 20 12.47 2.97 8.21
CA ALA A 20 11.79 2.64 6.95
C ALA A 20 11.88 3.78 5.92
N LEU A 21 11.70 5.02 6.34
CA LEU A 21 11.83 6.20 5.48
C LEU A 21 13.27 6.38 4.99
N SER A 22 14.25 6.25 5.87
CA SER A 22 15.68 6.38 5.51
C SER A 22 16.08 5.35 4.46
N LEU A 23 15.63 4.10 4.61
CA LEU A 23 15.85 3.04 3.63
C LEU A 23 15.18 3.33 2.29
N ALA A 24 13.94 3.85 2.31
CA ALA A 24 13.21 4.20 1.10
C ALA A 24 13.87 5.36 0.35
N MET A 25 14.27 6.41 1.06
CA MET A 25 14.99 7.54 0.46
C MET A 25 16.30 7.10 -0.16
N ASN A 26 17.09 6.30 0.56
CA ASN A 26 18.33 5.74 0.04
C ASN A 26 18.10 4.92 -1.24
N ALA A 27 17.07 4.09 -1.28
CA ALA A 27 16.70 3.34 -2.47
C ALA A 27 16.37 4.24 -3.67
N VAL A 28 15.60 5.31 -3.45
CA VAL A 28 15.25 6.29 -4.49
C VAL A 28 16.49 7.03 -4.99
N GLU A 29 17.36 7.48 -4.10
CA GLU A 29 18.64 8.13 -4.44
C GLU A 29 19.55 7.23 -5.28
N HIS A 30 19.52 5.91 -5.05
CA HIS A 30 20.25 4.91 -5.82
C HIS A 30 19.49 4.38 -7.04
N GLY A 31 18.42 5.06 -7.47
CA GLY A 31 17.77 4.82 -8.74
C GLY A 31 16.52 3.93 -8.71
N ALA A 32 15.99 3.57 -7.55
CA ALA A 32 14.70 2.90 -7.48
C ALA A 32 13.60 3.83 -8.01
N LYS A 33 12.78 3.33 -8.94
CA LYS A 33 11.69 4.09 -9.58
C LYS A 33 10.35 3.94 -8.87
N GLY A 34 10.30 3.08 -7.86
CA GLY A 34 9.10 2.88 -7.06
C GLY A 34 9.39 2.15 -5.75
N ILE A 35 8.53 2.39 -4.78
CA ILE A 35 8.57 1.76 -3.46
C ILE A 35 7.28 0.98 -3.26
N ILE A 36 7.41 -0.31 -2.90
CA ILE A 36 6.30 -1.18 -2.54
C ILE A 36 6.27 -1.29 -1.01
N ALA A 37 5.17 -0.91 -0.38
CA ALA A 37 4.96 -0.98 1.07
C ALA A 37 3.56 -1.52 1.39
N THR A 38 3.45 -2.58 2.23
CA THR A 38 4.43 -3.28 3.02
C THR A 38 4.32 -4.81 2.85
N ASN A 39 5.29 -5.58 3.40
CA ASN A 39 5.18 -7.03 3.51
C ASN A 39 4.36 -7.41 4.76
N THR A 40 4.43 -8.68 5.18
CA THR A 40 3.77 -9.24 6.36
C THR A 40 4.35 -8.67 7.67
N THR A 41 3.62 -8.86 8.78
CA THR A 41 4.05 -8.51 10.14
C THR A 41 4.31 -9.76 10.97
N VAL A 42 5.20 -9.66 11.95
CA VAL A 42 5.38 -10.67 13.01
C VAL A 42 4.75 -10.22 14.33
N ASP A 43 3.93 -9.20 14.31
CA ASP A 43 3.15 -8.76 15.45
C ASP A 43 1.92 -9.64 15.63
N TYR A 44 2.08 -10.73 16.37
CA TYR A 44 1.02 -11.70 16.65
C TYR A 44 -0.08 -11.17 17.58
N SER A 45 0.09 -10.00 18.19
CA SER A 45 -0.99 -9.37 18.95
C SER A 45 -2.21 -9.00 18.10
N LEU A 46 -2.00 -8.88 16.77
CA LEU A 46 -3.08 -8.65 15.81
C LEU A 46 -4.00 -9.86 15.59
N LEU A 47 -3.53 -11.07 15.93
CA LEU A 47 -4.28 -12.32 15.82
C LEU A 47 -3.78 -13.30 16.89
N PRO A 48 -4.25 -13.18 18.14
CA PRO A 48 -3.75 -13.96 19.28
C PRO A 48 -3.83 -15.49 19.14
N GLU A 49 -4.75 -16.00 18.30
CA GLU A 49 -4.89 -17.42 18.01
C GLU A 49 -3.92 -17.90 16.91
N ALA A 50 -3.15 -17.03 16.29
CA ALA A 50 -2.14 -17.44 15.31
C ALA A 50 -0.98 -18.15 16.01
N LYS A 51 -0.41 -19.15 15.31
CA LYS A 51 0.85 -19.74 15.76
C LYS A 51 1.99 -18.75 15.51
N ASP A 52 2.91 -18.61 16.46
CA ASP A 52 4.08 -17.71 16.38
C ASP A 52 5.11 -18.18 15.34
N THR A 53 4.66 -18.44 14.11
CA THR A 53 5.50 -18.90 13.00
C THR A 53 5.10 -18.23 11.69
N GLY A 54 6.07 -17.61 11.03
CA GLY A 54 5.85 -16.89 9.75
C GLY A 54 5.28 -15.50 9.94
N GLY A 55 4.86 -14.87 8.85
CA GLY A 55 4.29 -13.52 8.86
C GLY A 55 2.77 -13.53 8.77
N LEU A 56 2.11 -12.68 9.54
CA LEU A 56 0.69 -12.42 9.42
C LEU A 56 0.41 -11.56 8.19
N SER A 57 -0.63 -11.93 7.45
CA SER A 57 -1.10 -11.21 6.26
C SER A 57 -2.63 -11.14 6.22
N GLY A 58 -3.18 -10.46 5.22
CA GLY A 58 -4.63 -10.31 5.08
C GLY A 58 -5.19 -9.14 5.88
N LYS A 59 -6.49 -9.18 6.16
CA LYS A 59 -7.25 -8.04 6.70
C LYS A 59 -6.71 -7.53 8.05
N VAL A 60 -6.21 -8.41 8.89
CA VAL A 60 -5.62 -8.05 10.19
C VAL A 60 -4.43 -7.09 10.07
N LEU A 61 -3.77 -7.09 8.91
CA LEU A 61 -2.63 -6.23 8.62
C LEU A 61 -3.04 -4.84 8.07
N ALA A 62 -4.32 -4.62 7.72
CA ALA A 62 -4.73 -3.46 6.93
C ALA A 62 -4.31 -2.13 7.55
N ASP A 63 -4.64 -1.89 8.81
CA ASP A 63 -4.35 -0.61 9.46
C ASP A 63 -2.85 -0.40 9.69
N LYS A 64 -2.14 -1.43 10.18
CA LYS A 64 -0.70 -1.34 10.41
C LYS A 64 0.09 -1.08 9.12
N SER A 65 -0.27 -1.77 8.04
CA SER A 65 0.37 -1.53 6.73
C SER A 65 0.00 -0.17 6.14
N PHE A 66 -1.25 0.29 6.36
CA PHE A 66 -1.66 1.62 5.93
C PHE A 66 -0.89 2.72 6.67
N GLU A 67 -0.75 2.60 7.98
CA GLU A 67 -0.04 3.57 8.79
C GLU A 67 1.42 3.75 8.35
N MET A 68 2.12 2.64 8.07
CA MET A 68 3.46 2.68 7.51
C MET A 68 3.47 3.28 6.11
N PHE A 69 2.55 2.86 5.24
CA PHE A 69 2.42 3.40 3.89
C PHE A 69 2.15 4.91 3.90
N ASP A 70 1.20 5.38 4.71
CA ASP A 70 0.84 6.79 4.81
C ASP A 70 2.00 7.65 5.31
N TYR A 71 2.77 7.14 6.26
CA TYR A 71 3.99 7.79 6.72
C TYR A 71 5.05 7.91 5.61
N LEU A 72 5.33 6.83 4.88
CA LEU A 72 6.26 6.88 3.75
C LEU A 72 5.76 7.81 2.64
N ALA A 73 4.47 7.78 2.36
CA ALA A 73 3.88 8.64 1.36
C ALA A 73 3.86 10.12 1.78
N SER A 74 3.92 10.45 3.07
CA SER A 74 4.03 11.86 3.51
C SER A 74 5.29 12.54 2.99
N GLU A 75 6.37 11.77 2.84
CA GLU A 75 7.66 12.26 2.39
C GLU A 75 7.94 11.97 0.90
N LEU A 76 7.53 10.80 0.41
CA LEU A 76 7.93 10.32 -0.91
C LEU A 76 6.91 10.56 -2.03
N TYR A 77 5.69 11.03 -1.68
CA TYR A 77 4.67 11.34 -2.68
C TYR A 77 5.15 12.44 -3.64
N GLY A 78 5.08 12.15 -4.94
CA GLY A 78 5.57 13.03 -6.00
C GLY A 78 7.07 12.89 -6.31
N GLN A 79 7.84 12.12 -5.52
CA GLN A 79 9.26 11.86 -5.77
C GLN A 79 9.48 10.50 -6.46
N THR A 80 8.62 9.51 -6.17
CA THR A 80 8.72 8.17 -6.74
C THR A 80 7.33 7.54 -6.84
N THR A 81 7.20 6.46 -7.61
CA THR A 81 5.97 5.66 -7.67
C THR A 81 5.77 4.91 -6.36
N LEU A 82 4.62 5.09 -5.73
CA LEU A 82 4.26 4.38 -4.50
C LEU A 82 3.24 3.29 -4.80
N ILE A 83 3.52 2.08 -4.32
CA ILE A 83 2.66 0.91 -4.48
C ILE A 83 2.29 0.40 -3.10
N SER A 84 1.00 0.37 -2.78
CA SER A 84 0.55 -0.08 -1.47
C SER A 84 0.14 -1.55 -1.49
N VAL A 85 0.60 -2.31 -0.48
CA VAL A 85 0.23 -3.71 -0.27
C VAL A 85 0.07 -3.99 1.23
N GLY A 86 -0.79 -4.95 1.56
CA GLY A 86 -1.06 -5.41 2.93
C GLY A 86 -2.50 -5.10 3.37
N GLY A 87 -3.29 -6.15 3.53
CA GLY A 87 -4.65 -6.07 4.04
C GLY A 87 -5.71 -5.49 3.11
N ILE A 88 -5.39 -5.20 1.86
CA ILE A 88 -6.35 -4.67 0.88
C ILE A 88 -7.30 -5.80 0.46
N ASP A 89 -8.58 -5.65 0.78
CA ASP A 89 -9.59 -6.67 0.51
C ASP A 89 -10.90 -6.12 -0.09
N SER A 90 -10.98 -4.81 -0.30
CA SER A 90 -12.15 -4.14 -0.84
C SER A 90 -11.78 -2.91 -1.68
N ALA A 91 -12.75 -2.35 -2.38
CA ALA A 91 -12.58 -1.13 -3.15
C ALA A 91 -12.35 0.10 -2.25
N GLU A 92 -13.03 0.14 -1.09
CA GLU A 92 -12.88 1.22 -0.10
C GLU A 92 -11.44 1.29 0.40
N GLU A 93 -10.86 0.14 0.78
CA GLU A 93 -9.48 0.09 1.26
C GLU A 93 -8.50 0.43 0.14
N ALA A 94 -8.73 -0.05 -1.08
CA ALA A 94 -7.92 0.32 -2.24
C ALA A 94 -7.99 1.83 -2.51
N TYR A 95 -9.18 2.42 -2.48
CA TYR A 95 -9.39 3.84 -2.72
C TYR A 95 -8.76 4.71 -1.62
N ARG A 96 -8.87 4.29 -0.35
CA ARG A 96 -8.16 4.91 0.77
C ARG A 96 -6.66 5.02 0.52
N ARG A 97 -6.04 3.93 0.01
CA ARG A 97 -4.60 3.89 -0.33
C ARG A 97 -4.26 4.82 -1.48
N ILE A 98 -5.08 4.84 -2.52
CA ILE A 98 -4.92 5.72 -3.67
C ILE A 98 -5.00 7.18 -3.24
N LYS A 99 -6.01 7.56 -2.48
CA LYS A 99 -6.12 8.94 -1.96
C LYS A 99 -4.97 9.33 -1.04
N ALA A 100 -4.36 8.36 -0.36
CA ALA A 100 -3.14 8.57 0.43
C ALA A 100 -1.84 8.62 -0.40
N GLY A 101 -1.88 8.44 -1.73
CA GLY A 101 -0.74 8.61 -2.62
C GLY A 101 -0.26 7.34 -3.31
N ALA A 102 -0.94 6.20 -3.16
CA ALA A 102 -0.60 5.01 -3.91
C ALA A 102 -0.96 5.18 -5.39
N SER A 103 -0.01 4.98 -6.28
CA SER A 103 -0.24 4.91 -7.73
C SER A 103 -0.85 3.56 -8.13
N LEU A 104 -0.50 2.50 -7.40
CA LEU A 104 -0.99 1.14 -7.58
C LEU A 104 -1.24 0.49 -6.22
N VAL A 105 -2.11 -0.51 -6.20
CA VAL A 105 -2.33 -1.38 -5.05
C VAL A 105 -2.08 -2.84 -5.43
N GLN A 106 -1.64 -3.64 -4.46
CA GLN A 106 -1.47 -5.08 -4.63
C GLN A 106 -2.36 -5.84 -3.64
N VAL A 107 -2.99 -6.90 -4.12
CA VAL A 107 -3.79 -7.82 -3.33
C VAL A 107 -3.17 -9.21 -3.36
N TYR A 108 -3.16 -9.91 -2.23
CA TYR A 108 -2.68 -11.29 -2.15
C TYR A 108 -3.64 -12.18 -1.35
N THR A 109 -3.63 -12.10 -0.04
CA THR A 109 -4.43 -12.96 0.85
C THR A 109 -5.94 -12.87 0.54
N ALA A 110 -6.45 -11.67 0.31
CA ALA A 110 -7.85 -11.49 -0.05
C ALA A 110 -8.24 -12.19 -1.36
N PHE A 111 -7.29 -12.30 -2.32
CA PHE A 111 -7.53 -13.01 -3.56
C PHE A 111 -7.78 -14.52 -3.34
N ILE A 112 -7.08 -15.11 -2.36
CA ILE A 112 -7.25 -16.54 -2.01
C ILE A 112 -8.69 -16.79 -1.50
N TYR A 113 -9.20 -15.92 -0.64
CA TYR A 113 -10.52 -16.08 -0.02
C TYR A 113 -11.67 -15.56 -0.88
N LYS A 114 -11.49 -14.49 -1.63
CA LYS A 114 -12.55 -13.82 -2.41
C LYS A 114 -12.54 -14.20 -3.90
N GLY A 115 -11.53 -14.94 -4.33
CA GLY A 115 -11.40 -15.48 -5.68
C GLY A 115 -11.00 -14.46 -6.74
N PRO A 116 -10.88 -14.89 -8.02
CA PRO A 116 -10.32 -14.10 -9.12
C PRO A 116 -11.17 -12.86 -9.48
N SER A 117 -12.44 -12.84 -9.14
CA SER A 117 -13.31 -11.67 -9.37
C SER A 117 -13.01 -10.48 -8.44
N LEU A 118 -12.14 -10.65 -7.43
CA LEU A 118 -11.79 -9.59 -6.49
C LEU A 118 -11.24 -8.34 -7.20
N ALA A 119 -10.30 -8.52 -8.13
CA ALA A 119 -9.72 -7.40 -8.86
C ALA A 119 -10.77 -6.62 -9.67
N LYS A 120 -11.69 -7.35 -10.31
CA LYS A 120 -12.81 -6.72 -11.03
C LYS A 120 -13.68 -5.90 -10.08
N ARG A 121 -14.12 -6.48 -8.94
CA ARG A 121 -14.94 -5.77 -7.95
C ARG A 121 -14.24 -4.55 -7.37
N ILE A 122 -12.93 -4.63 -7.12
CA ILE A 122 -12.16 -3.46 -6.67
C ILE A 122 -12.18 -2.38 -7.74
N ASN A 123 -11.92 -2.70 -9.00
CA ASN A 123 -11.92 -1.70 -10.07
C ASN A 123 -13.30 -1.07 -10.29
N GLU A 124 -14.37 -1.86 -10.22
CA GLU A 124 -15.73 -1.36 -10.32
C GLU A 124 -16.04 -0.37 -9.18
N GLY A 125 -15.75 -0.74 -7.93
CA GLY A 125 -15.93 0.15 -6.78
C GLY A 125 -15.02 1.40 -6.80
N LEU A 126 -13.80 1.29 -7.33
CA LEU A 126 -12.94 2.47 -7.56
C LEU A 126 -13.59 3.46 -8.52
N MET A 127 -14.25 2.99 -9.57
CA MET A 127 -14.98 3.86 -10.50
C MET A 127 -16.16 4.55 -9.82
N GLU A 128 -16.89 3.85 -8.95
CA GLU A 128 -17.99 4.41 -8.17
C GLU A 128 -17.48 5.53 -7.24
N PHE A 129 -16.46 5.27 -6.43
CA PHE A 129 -15.88 6.27 -5.52
C PHE A 129 -15.27 7.47 -6.24
N MET A 130 -14.63 7.25 -7.40
CA MET A 130 -14.13 8.36 -8.21
C MET A 130 -15.28 9.26 -8.70
N ASN A 131 -16.38 8.67 -9.15
CA ASN A 131 -17.55 9.42 -9.59
C ASN A 131 -18.18 10.21 -8.44
N GLU A 132 -18.27 9.62 -7.24
CA GLU A 132 -18.78 10.28 -6.03
C GLU A 132 -17.91 11.49 -5.63
N ASP A 133 -16.58 11.34 -5.71
CA ASP A 133 -15.60 12.40 -5.41
C ASP A 133 -15.44 13.40 -6.59
N GLY A 134 -16.07 13.18 -7.74
CA GLY A 134 -16.03 14.07 -8.92
C GLY A 134 -14.74 13.97 -9.74
N PHE A 135 -13.99 12.87 -9.63
CA PHE A 135 -12.78 12.65 -10.43
C PHE A 135 -13.09 11.98 -11.77
N SER A 136 -12.49 12.49 -12.84
CA SER A 136 -12.65 11.95 -14.19
C SER A 136 -11.73 10.76 -14.48
N ASN A 137 -10.62 10.64 -13.73
CA ASN A 137 -9.68 9.55 -13.85
C ASN A 137 -8.92 9.29 -12.54
N ILE A 138 -8.33 8.11 -12.43
CA ILE A 138 -7.66 7.67 -11.20
C ILE A 138 -6.46 8.56 -10.81
N THR A 139 -5.80 9.20 -11.77
CA THR A 139 -4.63 10.04 -11.48
C THR A 139 -5.01 11.31 -10.72
N GLU A 140 -6.26 11.76 -10.80
CA GLU A 140 -6.79 12.88 -10.03
C GLU A 140 -7.00 12.49 -8.56
N ALA A 141 -7.43 11.25 -8.32
CA ALA A 141 -7.63 10.69 -6.99
C ALA A 141 -6.31 10.42 -6.26
N ILE A 142 -5.21 10.09 -7.00
CA ILE A 142 -3.91 9.80 -6.40
C ILE A 142 -3.42 10.98 -5.56
N GLY A 143 -3.29 10.76 -4.25
CA GLY A 143 -2.80 11.75 -3.31
C GLY A 143 -3.78 12.90 -3.02
N SER A 144 -5.06 12.78 -3.41
CA SER A 144 -6.05 13.84 -3.19
C SER A 144 -6.25 14.16 -1.70
N ALA A 145 -6.18 13.17 -0.81
CA ALA A 145 -6.24 13.39 0.64
C ALA A 145 -5.02 14.14 1.20
N ARG A 146 -3.89 14.21 0.46
CA ARG A 146 -2.70 14.98 0.85
C ARG A 146 -2.77 16.43 0.38
N LYS A 147 -3.34 16.66 -0.80
CA LYS A 147 -3.52 18.02 -1.36
C LYS A 147 -4.40 18.89 -0.47
N SER A 148 -5.37 18.29 0.24
CA SER A 148 -6.25 19.00 1.17
C SER A 148 -5.63 19.27 2.54
N ARG A 149 -4.44 18.70 2.85
CA ARG A 149 -3.73 18.90 4.13
C ARG A 149 -2.61 19.97 4.04
N ARG A 150 -2.39 20.56 2.88
CA ARG A 150 -1.46 21.66 2.62
C ARG A 150 -2.24 22.97 2.49
#